data_a4a54aea45229d4d0b09b86a5be1d683
#
_entry.id   a4a54aea45229d4d0b09b86a5be1d683
#
_cell.length_a   1.000
_cell.length_b   1.000
_cell.length_c   1.000
_cell.angle_alpha   90.00
_cell.angle_beta   90.00
_cell.angle_gamma   90.00
#
_symmetry.space_group_name_H-M   'P 1'
#
loop_
_entity.id
_entity.type
_entity.pdbx_description
1 polymer ?
#
loop_
_entity_poly.entity_id
_entity_poly.type
_entity_poly.pdbx_seq_one_letter_code
_entity_poly.pdbx_strand_id
1 'polypeptide(L)'
;MPCDGSIMTTSFQDRYFKLPTYCLGVPLRYNDDVDAQKYAVEELRGCIKFIEDHTGEKFDWDAFAKALESYNEVTRFHLDLWEINRTDYPQVTGPTPWLYRMYTYHLHGGMDQRFNKADKRVRRLMTDAYEKRLPCSAEMRHKALVWSCPANYYTNFSNWLEQCWGIVSVMDMETHISQVIIDTSTPETMLEGVALTYQRATMRKHTKGGYRNAVDEMWRVAEEYNVDTIIMYDQISCK
;
A
#
# COMPACT_ATOMS: atom_id res chain seq x y z
N MET A 1 -8.48 9.76 -6.43
CA MET A 1 -7.85 10.36 -5.25
C MET A 1 -8.80 10.26 -4.07
N PRO A 2 -8.35 9.94 -2.88
CA PRO A 2 -9.24 9.62 -1.76
C PRO A 2 -9.77 10.84 -0.99
N CYS A 3 -9.23 12.03 -1.17
CA CYS A 3 -9.63 13.20 -0.40
C CYS A 3 -10.01 14.41 -1.25
N ASP A 4 -10.85 15.27 -0.71
CA ASP A 4 -11.38 16.45 -1.40
C ASP A 4 -10.28 17.45 -1.76
N GLY A 5 -9.24 17.57 -0.94
CA GLY A 5 -8.08 18.42 -1.24
C GLY A 5 -7.37 18.02 -2.53
N SER A 6 -7.26 16.72 -2.79
CA SER A 6 -6.67 16.21 -4.04
C SER A 6 -7.55 16.50 -5.26
N ILE A 7 -8.87 16.40 -5.11
CA ILE A 7 -9.83 16.76 -6.17
C ILE A 7 -9.71 18.25 -6.51
N MET A 8 -9.62 19.10 -5.49
CA MET A 8 -9.45 20.56 -5.67
C MET A 8 -8.15 20.87 -6.41
N THR A 9 -7.03 20.24 -6.05
CA THR A 9 -5.74 20.42 -6.71
C THR A 9 -5.82 20.02 -8.19
N THR A 10 -6.42 18.89 -8.51
CA THR A 10 -6.56 18.41 -9.89
C THR A 10 -7.46 19.36 -10.71
N SER A 11 -8.58 19.80 -10.14
CA SER A 11 -9.47 20.77 -10.80
C SER A 11 -8.79 22.11 -11.05
N PHE A 12 -7.91 22.54 -10.15
CA PHE A 12 -7.11 23.75 -10.34
C PHE A 12 -6.11 23.59 -11.49
N GLN A 13 -5.43 22.46 -11.56
CA GLN A 13 -4.48 22.16 -12.64
C GLN A 13 -5.17 22.21 -14.01
N ASP A 14 -6.33 21.57 -14.14
CA ASP A 14 -7.12 21.57 -15.37
C ASP A 14 -7.57 22.99 -15.74
N ARG A 15 -8.21 23.70 -14.81
CA ARG A 15 -8.80 25.01 -15.10
C ARG A 15 -7.77 26.13 -15.31
N TYR A 16 -6.72 26.13 -14.49
CA TYR A 16 -5.73 27.21 -14.49
C TYR A 16 -4.62 26.99 -15.53
N PHE A 17 -4.04 25.79 -15.53
CA PHE A 17 -2.94 25.48 -16.44
C PHE A 17 -3.41 24.91 -17.79
N LYS A 18 -4.69 24.64 -17.96
CA LYS A 18 -5.26 24.02 -19.16
C LYS A 18 -4.59 22.69 -19.53
N LEU A 19 -4.17 21.95 -18.53
CA LEU A 19 -3.58 20.64 -18.73
C LEU A 19 -4.67 19.61 -19.00
N PRO A 20 -4.54 18.78 -20.03
CA PRO A 20 -5.44 17.67 -20.23
C PRO A 20 -5.48 16.78 -18.97
N THR A 21 -6.68 16.54 -18.47
CA THR A 21 -6.86 15.81 -17.21
C THR A 21 -7.86 14.68 -17.38
N TYR A 22 -7.47 13.47 -17.03
CA TYR A 22 -8.35 12.32 -16.96
C TYR A 22 -8.67 11.99 -15.51
N CYS A 23 -9.95 11.86 -15.19
CA CYS A 23 -10.40 11.48 -13.87
C CYS A 23 -10.71 9.98 -13.82
N LEU A 24 -9.79 9.19 -13.29
CA LEU A 24 -9.97 7.75 -13.14
C LEU A 24 -11.00 7.46 -12.05
N GLY A 25 -12.17 6.97 -12.44
CA GLY A 25 -13.23 6.53 -11.54
C GLY A 25 -12.95 5.11 -11.06
N VAL A 26 -12.67 4.93 -9.77
CA VAL A 26 -12.50 3.58 -9.21
C VAL A 26 -13.67 3.29 -8.29
N PRO A 27 -14.58 2.38 -8.66
CA PRO A 27 -15.73 2.05 -7.83
C PRO A 27 -15.29 1.33 -6.56
N LEU A 28 -16.09 1.46 -5.52
CA LEU A 28 -15.96 0.61 -4.33
C LEU A 28 -16.33 -0.81 -4.71
N ARG A 29 -15.49 -1.74 -4.28
CA ARG A 29 -15.76 -3.15 -4.42
C ARG A 29 -16.08 -3.73 -3.04
N TYR A 30 -17.31 -4.22 -2.89
CA TYR A 30 -17.71 -5.01 -1.74
C TYR A 30 -17.64 -6.49 -2.12
N ASN A 31 -16.88 -7.28 -1.38
CA ASN A 31 -16.68 -8.70 -1.65
C ASN A 31 -16.22 -8.95 -3.11
N ASP A 32 -16.83 -9.87 -3.80
CA ASP A 32 -16.52 -10.25 -5.18
C ASP A 32 -17.46 -9.59 -6.20
N ASP A 33 -17.70 -8.29 -6.04
CA ASP A 33 -18.52 -7.52 -6.98
C ASP A 33 -17.87 -7.47 -8.37
N VAL A 34 -18.40 -8.28 -9.27
CA VAL A 34 -17.90 -8.46 -10.65
C VAL A 34 -18.15 -7.20 -11.48
N ASP A 35 -19.25 -6.50 -11.28
CA ASP A 35 -19.58 -5.32 -12.06
C ASP A 35 -18.70 -4.14 -11.68
N ALA A 36 -18.39 -3.98 -10.39
CA ALA A 36 -17.40 -3.00 -9.94
C ALA A 36 -16.00 -3.29 -10.52
N GLN A 37 -15.63 -4.57 -10.65
CA GLN A 37 -14.36 -4.97 -11.27
C GLN A 37 -14.33 -4.61 -12.76
N LYS A 38 -15.37 -4.97 -13.51
CA LYS A 38 -15.48 -4.63 -14.95
C LYS A 38 -15.42 -3.14 -15.18
N TYR A 39 -16.17 -2.37 -14.40
CA TYR A 39 -16.14 -0.91 -14.48
C TYR A 39 -14.74 -0.34 -14.25
N ALA A 40 -14.02 -0.85 -13.24
CA ALA A 40 -12.65 -0.40 -12.97
C ALA A 40 -11.67 -0.72 -14.12
N VAL A 41 -11.83 -1.86 -14.78
CA VAL A 41 -11.05 -2.23 -15.96
C VAL A 41 -11.35 -1.29 -17.15
N GLU A 42 -12.63 -0.96 -17.39
CA GLU A 42 -13.01 -0.03 -18.45
C GLU A 42 -12.48 1.39 -18.19
N GLU A 43 -12.46 1.85 -16.95
CA GLU A 43 -11.85 3.11 -16.58
C GLU A 43 -10.34 3.14 -16.86
N LEU A 44 -9.63 2.03 -16.63
CA LEU A 44 -8.22 1.90 -16.98
C LEU A 44 -8.00 1.92 -18.50
N ARG A 45 -8.88 1.27 -19.28
CA ARG A 45 -8.86 1.35 -20.74
C ARG A 45 -9.08 2.78 -21.23
N GLY A 46 -10.04 3.49 -20.64
CA GLY A 46 -10.27 4.91 -20.92
C GLY A 46 -9.05 5.77 -20.60
N CYS A 47 -8.35 5.50 -19.51
CA CYS A 47 -7.11 6.18 -19.16
C CYS A 47 -5.99 5.93 -20.17
N ILE A 48 -5.80 4.68 -20.60
CA ILE A 48 -4.83 4.34 -21.65
C ILE A 48 -5.15 5.09 -22.94
N LYS A 49 -6.41 5.04 -23.38
CA LYS A 49 -6.84 5.78 -24.57
C LYS A 49 -6.60 7.28 -24.45
N PHE A 50 -6.90 7.87 -23.30
CA PHE A 50 -6.64 9.29 -23.05
C PHE A 50 -5.14 9.62 -23.21
N ILE A 51 -4.26 8.78 -22.68
CA ILE A 51 -2.80 8.95 -22.79
C ILE A 51 -2.39 8.86 -24.27
N GLU A 52 -2.85 7.82 -25.00
CA GLU A 52 -2.56 7.65 -26.44
C GLU A 52 -3.02 8.87 -27.25
N ASP A 53 -4.23 9.36 -27.01
CA ASP A 53 -4.81 10.49 -27.74
C ASP A 53 -4.04 11.81 -27.51
N HIS A 54 -3.38 11.97 -26.36
CA HIS A 54 -2.66 13.20 -26.01
C HIS A 54 -1.15 13.13 -26.25
N THR A 55 -0.56 11.94 -26.26
CA THR A 55 0.87 11.76 -26.54
C THR A 55 1.17 11.42 -28.00
N GLY A 56 0.19 10.85 -28.70
CA GLY A 56 0.38 10.28 -30.03
C GLY A 56 1.09 8.92 -30.04
N GLU A 57 1.49 8.42 -28.88
CA GLU A 57 2.16 7.13 -28.72
C GLU A 57 1.16 6.02 -28.45
N LYS A 58 1.45 4.82 -28.91
CA LYS A 58 0.66 3.64 -28.57
C LYS A 58 1.12 3.01 -27.27
N PHE A 59 0.16 2.51 -26.49
CA PHE A 59 0.44 1.85 -25.24
C PHE A 59 1.26 0.56 -25.46
N ASP A 60 2.40 0.46 -24.81
CA ASP A 60 3.31 -0.68 -24.93
C ASP A 60 2.96 -1.74 -23.88
N TRP A 61 2.25 -2.77 -24.29
CA TRP A 61 1.82 -3.87 -23.42
C TRP A 61 2.98 -4.72 -22.93
N ASP A 62 4.06 -4.87 -23.72
CA ASP A 62 5.23 -5.64 -23.31
C ASP A 62 6.04 -4.89 -22.23
N ALA A 63 6.19 -3.58 -22.40
CA ALA A 63 6.79 -2.74 -21.38
C ALA A 63 5.95 -2.73 -20.11
N PHE A 64 4.62 -2.71 -20.23
CA PHE A 64 3.71 -2.76 -19.10
C PHE A 64 3.80 -4.10 -18.35
N ALA A 65 3.82 -5.23 -19.06
CA ALA A 65 4.03 -6.54 -18.46
C ALA A 65 5.33 -6.61 -17.65
N LYS A 66 6.45 -6.12 -18.21
CA LYS A 66 7.74 -6.05 -17.51
C LYS A 66 7.68 -5.19 -16.25
N ALA A 67 6.97 -4.06 -16.30
CA ALA A 67 6.75 -3.21 -15.14
C ALA A 67 5.97 -3.93 -14.04
N LEU A 68 4.93 -4.67 -14.42
CA LEU A 68 4.12 -5.46 -13.48
C LEU A 68 4.88 -6.66 -12.92
N GLU A 69 5.74 -7.31 -13.68
CA GLU A 69 6.64 -8.34 -13.16
C GLU A 69 7.57 -7.80 -12.08
N SER A 70 8.15 -6.62 -12.32
CA SER A 70 8.97 -5.92 -11.35
C SER A 70 8.17 -5.55 -10.08
N TYR A 71 6.94 -5.07 -10.25
CA TYR A 71 6.00 -4.82 -9.16
C TYR A 71 5.69 -6.11 -8.36
N ASN A 72 5.44 -7.21 -9.06
CA ASN A 72 5.17 -8.51 -8.44
C ASN A 72 6.36 -9.02 -7.62
N GLU A 73 7.60 -8.83 -8.11
CA GLU A 73 8.82 -9.21 -7.36
C GLU A 73 8.87 -8.48 -6.01
N VAL A 74 8.67 -7.17 -6.03
CA VAL A 74 8.65 -6.33 -4.82
C VAL A 74 7.49 -6.72 -3.91
N THR A 75 6.32 -6.98 -4.48
CA THR A 75 5.14 -7.40 -3.71
C THR A 75 5.39 -8.70 -2.95
N ARG A 76 6.02 -9.69 -3.58
CA ARG A 76 6.41 -10.95 -2.90
C ARG A 76 7.36 -10.70 -1.73
N PHE A 77 8.32 -9.77 -1.89
CA PHE A 77 9.22 -9.43 -0.77
C PHE A 77 8.46 -8.83 0.41
N HIS A 78 7.49 -7.96 0.15
CA HIS A 78 6.66 -7.40 1.21
C HIS A 78 5.81 -8.47 1.89
N LEU A 79 5.20 -9.36 1.14
CA LEU A 79 4.42 -10.46 1.72
C LEU A 79 5.28 -11.31 2.67
N ASP A 80 6.50 -11.67 2.28
CA ASP A 80 7.40 -12.43 3.14
C ASP A 80 7.78 -11.66 4.42
N LEU A 81 8.01 -10.35 4.32
CA LEU A 81 8.30 -9.51 5.50
C LEU A 81 7.10 -9.40 6.43
N TRP A 82 5.89 -9.33 5.87
CA TRP A 82 4.66 -9.29 6.67
C TRP A 82 4.39 -10.62 7.39
N GLU A 83 4.73 -11.77 6.79
CA GLU A 83 4.67 -13.05 7.48
C GLU A 83 5.59 -13.09 8.72
N ILE A 84 6.80 -12.55 8.62
CA ILE A 84 7.71 -12.41 9.77
C ILE A 84 7.07 -11.54 10.86
N ASN A 85 6.43 -10.44 10.49
CA ASN A 85 5.82 -9.53 11.46
C ASN A 85 4.59 -10.10 12.19
N ARG A 86 3.96 -11.13 11.64
CA ARG A 86 2.87 -11.87 12.32
C ARG A 86 3.35 -12.74 13.47
N THR A 87 4.63 -13.04 13.51
CA THR A 87 5.24 -13.92 14.52
C THR A 87 5.61 -13.19 15.82
N ASP A 88 6.16 -13.93 16.77
CA ASP A 88 6.68 -13.35 18.03
C ASP A 88 8.01 -12.61 17.85
N TYR A 89 8.61 -12.70 16.66
CA TYR A 89 9.88 -12.06 16.32
C TYR A 89 9.73 -11.12 15.12
N PRO A 90 8.88 -10.07 15.19
CA PRO A 90 8.74 -9.11 14.12
C PRO A 90 10.07 -8.40 13.85
N GLN A 91 10.36 -8.07 12.59
CA GLN A 91 11.64 -7.46 12.20
C GLN A 91 11.47 -6.11 11.52
N VAL A 92 10.28 -5.80 11.01
CA VAL A 92 9.98 -4.53 10.31
C VAL A 92 9.03 -3.72 11.17
N THR A 93 9.56 -2.87 12.03
CA THR A 93 8.80 -2.22 13.09
C THR A 93 8.83 -0.70 13.03
N GLY A 94 7.98 -0.06 13.82
CA GLY A 94 7.88 1.39 13.93
C GLY A 94 7.45 2.05 12.60
N PRO A 95 8.11 3.12 12.16
CA PRO A 95 7.80 3.79 10.89
C PRO A 95 8.34 3.05 9.66
N THR A 96 9.16 2.02 9.85
CA THR A 96 9.88 1.34 8.77
C THR A 96 8.95 0.70 7.73
N PRO A 97 7.85 0.00 8.10
CA PRO A 97 6.93 -0.57 7.13
C PRO A 97 6.38 0.48 6.16
N TRP A 98 5.92 1.60 6.68
CA TRP A 98 5.37 2.68 5.88
C TRP A 98 6.42 3.36 5.00
N LEU A 99 7.59 3.71 5.56
CA LEU A 99 8.68 4.31 4.80
C LEU A 99 9.16 3.39 3.68
N TYR A 100 9.27 2.10 3.96
CA TYR A 100 9.67 1.10 3.00
C TYR A 100 8.66 0.96 1.87
N ARG A 101 7.36 0.93 2.17
CA ARG A 101 6.29 0.95 1.19
C ARG A 101 6.33 2.20 0.33
N MET A 102 6.43 3.39 0.95
CA MET A 102 6.51 4.66 0.24
C MET A 102 7.70 4.69 -0.72
N TYR A 103 8.85 4.26 -0.25
CA TYR A 103 10.05 4.22 -1.06
C TYR A 103 9.89 3.27 -2.26
N THR A 104 9.37 2.09 -2.02
CA THR A 104 9.22 1.04 -3.04
C THR A 104 8.18 1.40 -4.10
N TYR A 105 6.98 1.78 -3.67
CA TYR A 105 5.86 1.95 -4.60
C TYR A 105 5.71 3.37 -5.16
N HIS A 106 6.11 4.39 -4.41
CA HIS A 106 5.87 5.77 -4.82
C HIS A 106 7.10 6.43 -5.45
N LEU A 107 8.30 6.07 -5.04
CA LEU A 107 9.51 6.73 -5.53
C LEU A 107 10.21 5.92 -6.63
N HIS A 108 10.21 4.61 -6.54
CA HIS A 108 10.94 3.74 -7.47
C HIS A 108 10.05 2.80 -8.29
N GLY A 109 8.81 2.59 -7.89
CA GLY A 109 7.84 1.78 -8.63
C GLY A 109 8.28 0.35 -8.95
N GLY A 110 9.30 -0.17 -8.24
CA GLY A 110 9.89 -1.48 -8.52
C GLY A 110 10.75 -1.53 -9.81
N MET A 111 10.93 -0.41 -10.50
CA MET A 111 11.64 -0.36 -11.80
C MET A 111 13.15 -0.18 -11.69
N ASP A 112 13.67 0.29 -10.56
CA ASP A 112 15.10 0.52 -10.39
C ASP A 112 15.81 -0.75 -9.91
N GLN A 113 16.69 -1.29 -10.75
CA GLN A 113 17.48 -2.49 -10.46
C GLN A 113 18.41 -2.33 -9.23
N ARG A 114 18.84 -1.11 -8.93
CA ARG A 114 19.66 -0.84 -7.73
C ARG A 114 18.80 -0.99 -6.48
N PHE A 115 17.56 -0.56 -6.57
CA PHE A 115 16.59 -0.70 -5.50
C PHE A 115 16.25 -2.17 -5.24
N ASN A 116 16.00 -2.95 -6.29
CA ASN A 116 15.75 -4.38 -6.17
C ASN A 116 16.91 -5.13 -5.49
N LYS A 117 18.17 -4.71 -5.70
CA LYS A 117 19.31 -5.28 -4.97
C LYS A 117 19.33 -4.91 -3.49
N ALA A 118 18.99 -3.65 -3.17
CA ALA A 118 18.87 -3.21 -1.77
C ALA A 118 17.75 -3.96 -1.05
N ASP A 119 16.63 -4.13 -1.71
CA ASP A 119 15.46 -4.87 -1.25
C ASP A 119 15.80 -6.33 -0.90
N LYS A 120 16.47 -7.02 -1.80
CA LYS A 120 16.96 -8.39 -1.57
C LYS A 120 17.89 -8.48 -0.36
N ARG A 121 18.73 -7.45 -0.15
CA ARG A 121 19.63 -7.39 1.01
C ARG A 121 18.86 -7.19 2.31
N VAL A 122 17.91 -6.26 2.33
CA VAL A 122 17.06 -6.00 3.49
C VAL A 122 16.29 -7.26 3.86
N ARG A 123 15.64 -7.91 2.90
CA ARG A 123 14.93 -9.16 3.11
C ARG A 123 15.83 -10.23 3.75
N ARG A 124 17.02 -10.44 3.20
CA ARG A 124 17.95 -11.43 3.75
C ARG A 124 18.32 -11.10 5.21
N LEU A 125 18.66 -9.84 5.52
CA LEU A 125 19.01 -9.43 6.88
C LEU A 125 17.85 -9.67 7.86
N MET A 126 16.63 -9.42 7.46
CA MET A 126 15.45 -9.64 8.29
C MET A 126 15.12 -11.11 8.45
N THR A 127 15.25 -11.90 7.39
CA THR A 127 15.11 -13.36 7.47
C THR A 127 16.16 -13.97 8.38
N ASP A 128 17.43 -13.59 8.23
CA ASP A 128 18.53 -14.06 9.09
C ASP A 128 18.30 -13.69 10.57
N ALA A 129 17.78 -12.49 10.84
CA ALA A 129 17.46 -12.06 12.20
C ALA A 129 16.28 -12.85 12.77
N TYR A 130 15.24 -13.07 11.98
CA TYR A 130 14.10 -13.89 12.36
C TYR A 130 14.50 -15.34 12.66
N GLU A 131 15.27 -15.99 11.80
CA GLU A 131 15.75 -17.37 12.00
C GLU A 131 16.58 -17.53 13.28
N LYS A 132 17.35 -16.50 13.63
CA LYS A 132 18.10 -16.41 14.88
C LYS A 132 17.25 -16.02 16.07
N ARG A 133 15.96 -15.78 15.88
CA ARG A 133 15.03 -15.30 16.92
C ARG A 133 15.52 -14.05 17.63
N LEU A 134 16.11 -13.12 16.86
CA LEU A 134 16.56 -11.86 17.42
C LEU A 134 15.35 -10.95 17.67
N PRO A 135 15.25 -10.34 18.86
CA PRO A 135 14.19 -9.38 19.12
C PRO A 135 14.41 -8.12 18.28
N CYS A 136 13.33 -7.53 17.75
CA CYS A 136 13.39 -6.25 17.06
C CYS A 136 13.65 -5.08 18.01
N SER A 137 13.32 -5.25 19.28
CA SER A 137 13.54 -4.30 20.37
C SER A 137 13.94 -5.05 21.65
N ALA A 138 14.84 -4.43 22.43
CA ALA A 138 15.32 -5.03 23.68
C ALA A 138 14.21 -5.18 24.74
N GLU A 139 13.16 -4.37 24.68
CA GLU A 139 12.09 -4.32 25.67
C GLU A 139 10.68 -4.37 25.06
N MET A 140 10.46 -5.17 24.02
CA MET A 140 9.12 -5.35 23.47
C MET A 140 8.20 -5.97 24.53
N ARG A 141 7.22 -5.19 24.98
CA ARG A 141 6.17 -5.62 25.91
C ARG A 141 4.82 -5.79 25.23
N HIS A 142 4.57 -4.94 24.22
CA HIS A 142 3.33 -4.89 23.47
C HIS A 142 3.60 -4.83 21.97
N LYS A 143 2.81 -5.59 21.23
CA LYS A 143 2.72 -5.47 19.77
C LYS A 143 1.56 -4.57 19.42
N ALA A 144 1.80 -3.56 18.59
CA ALA A 144 0.78 -2.59 18.24
C ALA A 144 0.47 -2.57 16.75
N LEU A 145 -0.81 -2.37 16.45
CA LEU A 145 -1.32 -1.96 15.14
C LEU A 145 -1.59 -0.46 15.18
N VAL A 146 -1.01 0.31 14.26
CA VAL A 146 -1.37 1.71 14.07
C VAL A 146 -2.49 1.79 13.03
N TRP A 147 -3.67 2.24 13.45
CA TRP A 147 -4.82 2.35 12.58
C TRP A 147 -5.20 3.79 12.32
N SER A 148 -5.68 4.09 11.12
CA SER A 148 -5.83 5.41 10.53
C SER A 148 -4.52 5.93 9.92
N CYS A 149 -4.42 7.21 9.58
CA CYS A 149 -3.22 7.78 8.96
C CYS A 149 -2.06 7.75 9.97
N PRO A 150 -0.98 6.99 9.71
CA PRO A 150 0.11 6.90 10.66
C PRO A 150 0.79 8.26 10.86
N ALA A 151 1.33 8.47 12.06
CA ALA A 151 1.99 9.72 12.49
C ALA A 151 3.34 9.92 11.79
N ASN A 152 3.34 9.90 10.46
CA ASN A 152 4.56 9.90 9.64
C ASN A 152 5.40 11.18 9.77
N TYR A 153 4.78 12.27 10.19
CA TYR A 153 5.45 13.55 10.46
C TYR A 153 6.21 13.55 11.80
N TYR A 154 5.94 12.58 12.64
CA TYR A 154 6.53 12.44 13.97
C TYR A 154 7.25 11.11 14.10
N THR A 155 8.33 10.93 13.32
CA THR A 155 9.15 9.70 13.36
C THR A 155 9.62 9.35 14.76
N ASN A 156 9.80 10.35 15.62
CA ASN A 156 10.14 10.16 17.04
C ASN A 156 9.01 9.53 17.86
N PHE A 157 7.76 9.59 17.41
CA PHE A 157 6.64 8.99 18.12
C PHE A 157 6.80 7.48 18.27
N SER A 158 7.12 6.79 17.19
CA SER A 158 7.37 5.33 17.22
C SER A 158 8.56 4.98 18.12
N ASN A 159 9.65 5.76 18.03
CA ASN A 159 10.82 5.56 18.90
C ASN A 159 10.48 5.80 20.38
N TRP A 160 9.66 6.80 20.67
CA TRP A 160 9.20 7.08 22.03
C TRP A 160 8.31 5.94 22.56
N LEU A 161 7.38 5.44 21.77
CA LEU A 161 6.55 4.29 22.14
C LEU A 161 7.40 3.06 22.46
N GLU A 162 8.37 2.76 21.61
CA GLU A 162 9.23 1.60 21.76
C GLU A 162 10.17 1.74 22.97
N GLN A 163 10.90 2.84 23.07
CA GLN A 163 11.94 3.02 24.09
C GLN A 163 11.38 3.32 25.49
N CYS A 164 10.28 4.07 25.56
CA CYS A 164 9.71 4.46 26.86
C CYS A 164 8.65 3.48 27.38
N TRP A 165 7.95 2.80 26.48
CA TRP A 165 6.79 1.98 26.83
C TRP A 165 6.89 0.52 26.43
N GLY A 166 7.88 0.18 25.60
CA GLY A 166 8.01 -1.17 25.02
C GLY A 166 6.88 -1.52 24.05
N ILE A 167 6.24 -0.50 23.45
CA ILE A 167 5.16 -0.68 22.47
C ILE A 167 5.77 -0.64 21.08
N VAL A 168 5.76 -1.78 20.40
CA VAL A 168 6.34 -1.94 19.07
C VAL A 168 5.23 -2.02 18.01
N SER A 169 5.19 -1.03 17.12
CA SER A 169 4.26 -1.06 15.98
C SER A 169 4.78 -2.04 14.93
N VAL A 170 3.97 -3.06 14.62
CA VAL A 170 4.32 -4.13 13.66
C VAL A 170 3.62 -4.00 12.32
N MET A 171 2.55 -3.20 12.26
CA MET A 171 1.78 -2.93 11.05
C MET A 171 1.01 -1.62 11.21
N ASP A 172 0.71 -0.99 10.10
CA ASP A 172 -0.15 0.19 10.03
C ASP A 172 -1.20 0.05 8.92
N MET A 173 -2.26 0.86 9.02
CA MET A 173 -3.38 0.82 8.08
C MET A 173 -2.96 1.09 6.63
N GLU A 174 -2.03 2.01 6.41
CA GLU A 174 -1.61 2.37 5.06
C GLU A 174 -0.66 1.34 4.45
N THR A 175 0.14 0.68 5.27
CA THR A 175 1.06 -0.37 4.85
C THR A 175 0.34 -1.69 4.63
N HIS A 176 -0.70 -1.97 5.43
CA HIS A 176 -1.55 -3.14 5.25
C HIS A 176 -2.41 -2.99 4.00
N ILE A 177 -1.77 -3.04 2.85
CA ILE A 177 -2.45 -3.10 1.57
C ILE A 177 -2.71 -4.57 1.26
N SER A 178 -3.92 -4.86 0.79
CA SER A 178 -4.19 -6.15 0.16
C SER A 178 -3.35 -6.25 -1.10
N GLN A 179 -2.18 -6.81 -0.97
CA GLN A 179 -1.23 -6.93 -2.06
C GLN A 179 -1.71 -7.98 -3.04
N VAL A 180 -1.74 -7.61 -4.30
CA VAL A 180 -2.18 -8.47 -5.39
C VAL A 180 -0.98 -8.84 -6.23
N ILE A 181 -0.74 -10.12 -6.41
CA ILE A 181 0.18 -10.60 -7.45
C ILE A 181 -0.60 -10.57 -8.76
N ILE A 182 -0.12 -9.79 -9.70
CA ILE A 182 -0.80 -9.53 -10.97
C ILE A 182 -0.39 -10.56 -12.01
N ASP A 183 -1.35 -11.20 -12.64
CA ASP A 183 -1.11 -12.07 -13.79
C ASP A 183 -0.76 -11.20 -15.02
N THR A 184 0.46 -11.40 -15.53
CA THR A 184 1.01 -10.65 -16.67
C THR A 184 0.85 -11.35 -18.00
N SER A 185 0.08 -12.42 -18.06
CA SER A 185 -0.04 -13.27 -19.27
C SER A 185 -0.81 -12.62 -20.41
N THR A 186 -1.78 -11.75 -20.11
CA THR A 186 -2.60 -11.05 -21.11
C THR A 186 -2.87 -9.59 -20.70
N PRO A 187 -3.16 -8.70 -21.68
CA PRO A 187 -3.62 -7.34 -21.38
C PRO A 187 -4.81 -7.29 -20.41
N GLU A 188 -5.74 -8.23 -20.55
CA GLU A 188 -6.94 -8.28 -19.71
C GLU A 188 -6.59 -8.60 -18.25
N THR A 189 -5.84 -9.68 -18.03
CA THR A 189 -5.43 -10.09 -16.66
C THR A 189 -4.56 -9.03 -16.00
N MET A 190 -3.73 -8.33 -16.76
CA MET A 190 -2.96 -7.19 -16.25
C MET A 190 -3.87 -6.05 -15.76
N LEU A 191 -4.86 -5.65 -16.56
CA LEU A 191 -5.80 -4.60 -16.17
C LEU A 191 -6.67 -5.02 -14.99
N GLU A 192 -7.14 -6.26 -14.96
CA GLU A 192 -7.90 -6.81 -13.84
C GLU A 192 -7.09 -6.77 -12.52
N GLY A 193 -5.83 -7.17 -12.59
CA GLY A 193 -4.93 -7.13 -11.42
C GLY A 193 -4.66 -5.71 -10.93
N VAL A 194 -4.40 -4.77 -11.84
CA VAL A 194 -4.22 -3.36 -11.50
C VAL A 194 -5.49 -2.76 -10.91
N ALA A 195 -6.65 -3.01 -11.52
CA ALA A 195 -7.94 -2.56 -11.02
C ALA A 195 -8.20 -3.08 -9.60
N LEU A 196 -7.92 -4.35 -9.36
CA LEU A 196 -8.06 -4.98 -8.05
C LEU A 196 -7.13 -4.35 -7.00
N THR A 197 -5.90 -4.03 -7.38
CA THR A 197 -4.94 -3.35 -6.51
C THR A 197 -5.48 -1.99 -6.05
N TYR A 198 -6.01 -1.19 -6.98
CA TYR A 198 -6.63 0.10 -6.64
C TYR A 198 -7.87 -0.05 -5.76
N GLN A 199 -8.72 -1.02 -6.03
CA GLN A 199 -9.95 -1.25 -5.28
C GLN A 199 -9.67 -1.73 -3.84
N ARG A 200 -8.58 -2.47 -3.65
CA ARG A 200 -8.15 -2.99 -2.34
C ARG A 200 -7.27 -2.02 -1.56
N ALA A 201 -6.85 -0.91 -2.18
CA ALA A 201 -6.07 0.10 -1.46
C ALA A 201 -6.84 0.60 -0.23
N THR A 202 -6.17 0.60 0.91
CA THR A 202 -6.77 0.84 2.24
C THR A 202 -7.55 2.14 2.28
N MET A 203 -6.95 3.25 1.86
CA MET A 203 -7.63 4.54 1.85
C MET A 203 -8.90 4.53 0.98
N ARG A 204 -8.92 3.77 -0.10
CA ARG A 204 -10.08 3.65 -0.97
C ARG A 204 -11.19 2.83 -0.33
N LYS A 205 -10.83 1.68 0.22
CA LYS A 205 -11.75 0.74 0.84
C LYS A 205 -12.41 1.31 2.11
N HIS A 206 -11.65 2.04 2.92
CA HIS A 206 -12.11 2.54 4.22
C HIS A 206 -12.81 3.90 4.15
N THR A 207 -12.31 4.83 3.31
CA THR A 207 -12.91 6.18 3.26
C THR A 207 -14.18 6.25 2.43
N LYS A 208 -14.37 5.37 1.48
CA LYS A 208 -15.57 5.31 0.61
C LYS A 208 -16.50 4.14 0.94
N GLY A 209 -16.05 3.21 1.79
CA GLY A 209 -16.86 2.10 2.30
C GLY A 209 -17.61 2.48 3.57
N GLY A 210 -18.55 1.63 3.98
CA GLY A 210 -19.20 1.79 5.29
C GLY A 210 -18.20 1.60 6.44
N TYR A 211 -18.39 2.30 7.53
CA TYR A 211 -17.50 2.25 8.72
C TYR A 211 -17.26 0.81 9.23
N ARG A 212 -18.24 -0.08 9.06
CA ARG A 212 -18.12 -1.49 9.44
C ARG A 212 -16.96 -2.19 8.75
N ASN A 213 -16.75 -1.93 7.45
CA ASN A 213 -15.63 -2.51 6.73
C ASN A 213 -14.27 -2.10 7.32
N ALA A 214 -14.14 -0.84 7.75
CA ALA A 214 -12.92 -0.37 8.39
C ALA A 214 -12.70 -1.02 9.76
N VAL A 215 -13.77 -1.18 10.54
CA VAL A 215 -13.72 -1.81 11.86
C VAL A 215 -13.41 -3.31 11.74
N ASP A 216 -14.13 -4.01 10.88
CA ASP A 216 -13.94 -5.46 10.67
C ASP A 216 -12.54 -5.76 10.16
N GLU A 217 -12.01 -4.93 9.26
CA GLU A 217 -10.63 -5.10 8.77
C GLU A 217 -9.60 -4.79 9.84
N MET A 218 -9.80 -3.76 10.64
CA MET A 218 -8.93 -3.45 11.76
C MET A 218 -8.81 -4.65 12.72
N TRP A 219 -9.92 -5.24 13.10
CA TRP A 219 -9.94 -6.42 13.98
C TRP A 219 -9.26 -7.62 13.33
N ARG A 220 -9.57 -7.92 12.06
CA ARG A 220 -8.94 -8.99 11.31
C ARG A 220 -7.41 -8.82 11.28
N VAL A 221 -6.92 -7.61 10.98
CA VAL A 221 -5.48 -7.34 10.95
C VAL A 221 -4.87 -7.45 12.34
N ALA A 222 -5.56 -6.97 13.37
CA ALA A 222 -5.10 -7.10 14.75
C ALA A 222 -4.92 -8.57 15.16
N GLU A 223 -5.86 -9.42 14.80
CA GLU A 223 -5.79 -10.87 15.02
C GLU A 223 -4.67 -11.52 14.20
N GLU A 224 -4.56 -11.22 12.89
CA GLU A 224 -3.52 -11.76 12.01
C GLU A 224 -2.10 -11.47 12.50
N TYR A 225 -1.88 -10.28 13.06
CA TYR A 225 -0.58 -9.87 13.57
C TYR A 225 -0.39 -10.14 15.07
N ASN A 226 -1.38 -10.77 15.70
CA ASN A 226 -1.36 -11.07 17.13
C ASN A 226 -0.94 -9.86 17.96
N VAL A 227 -1.60 -8.71 17.73
CA VAL A 227 -1.36 -7.48 18.46
C VAL A 227 -2.28 -7.39 19.69
N ASP A 228 -1.76 -6.84 20.75
CA ASP A 228 -2.49 -6.59 22.01
C ASP A 228 -2.86 -5.11 22.19
N THR A 229 -2.38 -4.24 21.30
CA THR A 229 -2.59 -2.81 21.36
C THR A 229 -2.95 -2.24 19.99
N ILE A 230 -3.99 -1.42 19.94
CA ILE A 230 -4.36 -0.66 18.73
C ILE A 230 -4.18 0.83 19.03
N ILE A 231 -3.37 1.51 18.22
CA ILE A 231 -3.14 2.95 18.33
C ILE A 231 -3.94 3.62 17.22
N MET A 232 -4.97 4.36 17.60
CA MET A 232 -5.71 5.20 16.68
C MET A 232 -5.05 6.57 16.58
N TYR A 233 -4.55 6.89 15.40
CA TYR A 233 -4.03 8.22 15.12
C TYR A 233 -5.01 8.97 14.23
N ASP A 234 -5.63 10.02 14.77
CA ASP A 234 -6.59 10.84 14.03
C ASP A 234 -5.95 12.16 13.61
N GLN A 235 -5.84 12.37 12.32
CA GLN A 235 -5.41 13.65 11.75
C GLN A 235 -6.64 14.47 11.40
N ILE A 236 -6.83 15.57 12.11
CA ILE A 236 -8.02 16.42 12.02
C ILE A 236 -8.32 16.93 10.59
N SER A 237 -7.30 17.06 9.75
CA SER A 237 -7.45 17.48 8.35
C SER A 237 -7.83 16.33 7.38
N CYS A 238 -7.85 15.10 7.84
CA CYS A 238 -8.16 13.91 7.03
C CYS A 238 -9.57 13.34 7.31
N LYS A 239 -10.49 14.15 7.78
CA LYS A 239 -11.89 13.75 8.03
C LYS A 239 -12.74 13.83 6.78
#